data_3515449e4a1c80b4b41d19bb0f4865d1
#
_entry.id   3515449e4a1c80b4b41d19bb0f4865d1
#
_cell.length_a   1.000
_cell.length_b   1.000
_cell.length_c   1.000
_cell.angle_alpha   90.00
_cell.angle_beta   90.00
_cell.angle_gamma   90.00
#
_symmetry.space_group_name_H-M   'P 1'
#
loop_
_entity.id
_entity.type
_entity.pdbx_description
1 polymer ?
#
loop_
_entity_poly.entity_id
_entity_poly.type
_entity_poly.pdbx_seq_one_letter_code
_entity_poly.pdbx_strand_id
1 'polypeptide(L)'
;MGKIKALLDTNIVIDFLNQREPFYEQARLLMIAGRVGEFDLWISSSQVTDLIYILSEGGKPSLIPETRERIQGLRTFVSVFAVSEREIDKMLASSWKDPEDRLLFEVALSIQADCIITRNKADFESDLVRALDCDEFFTWLRTDSTSTTTQ
;
A
#
# COMPACT_ATOMS: atom_id res chain seq x y z
N MET A 1 11.14 19.90 0.59
CA MET A 1 10.63 18.72 1.28
C MET A 1 9.96 17.78 0.31
N GLY A 2 10.18 16.49 0.48
CA GLY A 2 9.60 15.49 -0.40
C GLY A 2 8.10 15.30 -0.18
N LYS A 3 7.46 14.68 -1.14
CA LYS A 3 6.06 14.30 -1.02
C LYS A 3 5.90 13.25 0.08
N ILE A 4 4.70 13.20 0.64
CA ILE A 4 4.33 12.13 1.56
C ILE A 4 4.39 10.79 0.80
N LYS A 5 4.97 9.80 1.46
CA LYS A 5 5.17 8.47 0.91
C LYS A 5 4.30 7.48 1.68
N ALA A 6 3.41 6.80 1.00
CA ALA A 6 2.48 5.84 1.61
C ALA A 6 2.66 4.47 0.99
N LEU A 7 2.81 3.45 1.83
CA LEU A 7 2.87 2.06 1.40
C LEU A 7 1.47 1.46 1.49
N LEU A 8 1.02 0.82 0.42
CA LEU A 8 -0.32 0.26 0.34
C LEU A 8 -0.34 -1.21 0.76
N ASP A 9 -1.24 -1.57 1.68
CA ASP A 9 -1.54 -2.97 1.95
C ASP A 9 -2.29 -3.55 0.75
N THR A 10 -2.15 -4.84 0.55
CA THR A 10 -2.73 -5.59 -0.58
C THR A 10 -4.24 -5.36 -0.70
N ASN A 11 -4.96 -5.35 0.43
CA ASN A 11 -6.42 -5.15 0.43
C ASN A 11 -6.84 -3.82 -0.19
N ILE A 12 -6.05 -2.77 0.02
CA ILE A 12 -6.37 -1.44 -0.55
C ILE A 12 -6.26 -1.48 -2.08
N VAL A 13 -5.22 -2.11 -2.60
CA VAL A 13 -5.02 -2.26 -4.04
C VAL A 13 -6.17 -3.06 -4.66
N ILE A 14 -6.57 -4.16 -4.03
CA ILE A 14 -7.65 -5.02 -4.52
C ILE A 14 -9.00 -4.31 -4.42
N ASP A 15 -9.25 -3.56 -3.35
CA ASP A 15 -10.47 -2.76 -3.21
C ASP A 15 -10.65 -1.83 -4.41
N PHE A 16 -9.56 -1.26 -4.90
CA PHE A 16 -9.57 -0.42 -6.08
C PHE A 16 -9.75 -1.23 -7.36
N LEU A 17 -8.89 -2.21 -7.61
CA LEU A 17 -8.86 -2.93 -8.88
C LEU A 17 -10.10 -3.81 -9.09
N ASN A 18 -10.65 -4.39 -8.02
CA ASN A 18 -11.87 -5.21 -8.09
C ASN A 18 -13.14 -4.44 -7.70
N GLN A 19 -13.04 -3.14 -7.49
CA GLN A 19 -14.18 -2.29 -7.15
C GLN A 19 -15.01 -2.86 -6.00
N ARG A 20 -14.33 -3.25 -4.91
CA ARG A 20 -14.99 -3.92 -3.79
C ARG A 20 -15.72 -2.93 -2.88
N GLU A 21 -17.03 -3.09 -2.78
CA GLU A 21 -17.84 -2.29 -1.86
C GLU A 21 -17.77 -2.85 -0.44
N PRO A 22 -17.85 -2.02 0.59
CA PRO A 22 -18.07 -0.56 0.58
C PRO A 22 -16.77 0.26 0.48
N PHE A 23 -15.64 -0.35 0.15
CA PHE A 23 -14.30 0.26 0.25
C PHE A 23 -13.84 0.94 -1.04
N TYR A 24 -14.53 0.67 -2.15
CA TYR A 24 -14.06 1.09 -3.48
C TYR A 24 -13.91 2.60 -3.63
N GLU A 25 -14.90 3.37 -3.20
CA GLU A 25 -14.87 4.83 -3.43
C GLU A 25 -13.68 5.49 -2.76
N GLN A 26 -13.37 5.10 -1.54
CA GLN A 26 -12.23 5.65 -0.81
C GLN A 26 -10.91 5.24 -1.45
N ALA A 27 -10.80 3.96 -1.88
CA ALA A 27 -9.61 3.48 -2.58
C ALA A 27 -9.45 4.20 -3.92
N ARG A 28 -10.54 4.45 -4.64
CA ARG A 28 -10.54 5.18 -5.90
C ARG A 28 -10.03 6.60 -5.72
N LEU A 29 -10.52 7.32 -4.72
CA LEU A 29 -10.07 8.68 -4.43
C LEU A 29 -8.58 8.72 -4.07
N LEU A 30 -8.11 7.74 -3.30
CA LEU A 30 -6.71 7.60 -2.96
C LEU A 30 -5.85 7.43 -4.22
N MET A 31 -6.25 6.55 -5.12
CA MET A 31 -5.50 6.28 -6.35
C MET A 31 -5.52 7.48 -7.30
N ILE A 32 -6.64 8.19 -7.42
CA ILE A 32 -6.72 9.41 -8.23
C ILE A 32 -5.75 10.47 -7.71
N ALA A 33 -5.76 10.73 -6.41
CA ALA A 33 -4.88 11.73 -5.79
C ALA A 33 -3.41 11.35 -5.95
N GLY A 34 -3.07 10.08 -5.79
CA GLY A 34 -1.71 9.59 -6.04
C GLY A 34 -1.30 9.73 -7.50
N ARG A 35 -2.22 9.45 -8.42
CA ARG A 35 -1.95 9.55 -9.86
C ARG A 35 -1.69 10.99 -10.29
N VAL A 36 -2.38 11.96 -9.72
CA VAL A 36 -2.13 13.38 -10.03
C VAL A 36 -0.94 13.95 -9.26
N GLY A 37 -0.28 13.14 -8.43
CA GLY A 37 0.98 13.49 -7.80
C GLY A 37 0.89 14.22 -6.48
N GLU A 38 -0.24 14.11 -5.76
CA GLU A 38 -0.36 14.74 -4.45
C GLU A 38 0.51 14.07 -3.39
N PHE A 39 0.76 12.78 -3.55
CA PHE A 39 1.65 11.97 -2.71
C PHE A 39 2.17 10.78 -3.50
N ASP A 40 3.19 10.12 -2.96
CA ASP A 40 3.80 8.96 -3.60
C ASP A 40 3.24 7.67 -3.01
N LEU A 41 2.67 6.82 -3.88
CA LEU A 41 2.16 5.52 -3.51
C LEU A 41 3.17 4.43 -3.84
N TRP A 42 3.32 3.48 -2.92
CA TRP A 42 4.27 2.38 -3.04
C TRP A 42 3.61 1.04 -2.71
N ILE A 43 4.10 -0.02 -3.32
CA ILE A 43 3.86 -1.39 -2.91
C ILE A 43 5.20 -2.11 -2.81
N SER A 44 5.18 -3.27 -2.17
CA SER A 44 6.34 -4.18 -2.09
C SER A 44 6.31 -5.17 -3.24
N SER A 45 7.49 -5.56 -3.72
CA SER A 45 7.60 -6.64 -4.71
C SER A 45 6.97 -7.95 -4.21
N SER A 46 6.95 -8.16 -2.89
CA SER A 46 6.34 -9.34 -2.28
C SER A 46 4.82 -9.40 -2.48
N GLN A 47 4.17 -8.27 -2.79
CA GLN A 47 2.72 -8.22 -2.98
C GLN A 47 2.31 -8.55 -4.43
N VAL A 48 3.22 -8.45 -5.39
CA VAL A 48 2.87 -8.52 -6.82
C VAL A 48 2.30 -9.88 -7.21
N THR A 49 2.94 -10.97 -6.77
CA THR A 49 2.45 -12.31 -7.08
C THR A 49 1.12 -12.62 -6.40
N ASP A 50 0.91 -12.12 -5.20
CA ASP A 50 -0.38 -12.25 -4.50
C ASP A 50 -1.47 -11.50 -5.24
N LEU A 51 -1.18 -10.30 -5.73
CA LEU A 51 -2.12 -9.53 -6.54
C LEU A 51 -2.49 -10.28 -7.81
N ILE A 52 -1.50 -10.86 -8.50
CA ILE A 52 -1.77 -11.65 -9.71
C ILE A 52 -2.70 -12.82 -9.38
N TYR A 53 -2.39 -13.55 -8.31
CA TYR A 53 -3.18 -14.71 -7.90
C TYR A 53 -4.63 -14.34 -7.58
N ILE A 54 -4.82 -13.28 -6.79
CA ILE A 54 -6.16 -12.85 -6.37
C ILE A 54 -6.95 -12.29 -7.55
N LEU A 55 -6.34 -11.42 -8.34
CA LEU A 55 -7.02 -10.76 -9.47
C LEU A 55 -7.34 -11.73 -10.61
N SER A 56 -6.58 -12.81 -10.74
CA SER A 56 -6.82 -13.85 -11.74
C SER A 56 -7.66 -15.02 -11.19
N GLU A 57 -8.28 -14.83 -10.02
CA GLU A 57 -9.15 -15.81 -9.37
C GLU A 57 -8.46 -17.17 -9.21
N GLY A 58 -7.26 -17.15 -8.63
CA GLY A 58 -6.48 -18.35 -8.38
C GLY A 58 -5.57 -18.76 -9.54
N GLY A 59 -5.25 -17.82 -10.43
CA GLY A 59 -4.33 -18.10 -11.54
C GLY A 59 -5.01 -18.64 -12.79
N LYS A 60 -6.28 -18.29 -13.02
CA LYS A 60 -6.99 -18.73 -14.24
C LYS A 60 -6.29 -18.18 -15.48
N PRO A 61 -5.85 -19.05 -16.42
CA PRO A 61 -5.12 -18.58 -17.60
C PRO A 61 -5.86 -17.55 -18.44
N SER A 62 -7.20 -17.64 -18.52
CA SER A 62 -8.01 -16.69 -19.28
C SER A 62 -8.01 -15.30 -18.69
N LEU A 63 -7.72 -15.15 -17.40
CA LEU A 63 -7.72 -13.85 -16.70
C LEU A 63 -6.32 -13.24 -16.57
N ILE A 64 -5.27 -13.97 -16.91
CA ILE A 64 -3.90 -13.49 -16.75
C ILE A 64 -3.60 -12.26 -17.62
N PRO A 65 -3.97 -12.22 -18.92
CA PRO A 65 -3.69 -11.04 -19.75
C PRO A 65 -4.32 -9.76 -19.19
N GLU A 66 -5.56 -9.80 -18.78
CA GLU A 66 -6.25 -8.66 -18.19
C GLU A 66 -5.61 -8.26 -16.86
N THR A 67 -5.24 -9.25 -16.03
CA THR A 67 -4.59 -9.00 -14.74
C THR A 67 -3.26 -8.27 -14.94
N ARG A 68 -2.43 -8.72 -15.89
CA ARG A 68 -1.18 -8.02 -16.21
C ARG A 68 -1.41 -6.57 -16.60
N GLU A 69 -2.39 -6.34 -17.47
CA GLU A 69 -2.72 -5.00 -17.96
C GLU A 69 -3.15 -4.08 -16.82
N ARG A 70 -3.97 -4.59 -15.92
CA ARG A 70 -4.43 -3.82 -14.75
C ARG A 70 -3.28 -3.45 -13.82
N ILE A 71 -2.35 -4.37 -13.57
CA ILE A 71 -1.18 -4.10 -12.73
C ILE A 71 -0.22 -3.16 -13.44
N GLN A 72 -0.03 -3.29 -14.75
CA GLN A 72 0.77 -2.35 -15.53
C GLN A 72 0.21 -0.94 -15.44
N GLY A 73 -1.12 -0.79 -15.50
CA GLY A 73 -1.79 0.50 -15.31
C GLY A 73 -1.51 1.10 -13.93
N LEU A 74 -1.58 0.28 -12.90
CA LEU A 74 -1.26 0.69 -11.53
C LEU A 74 0.19 1.19 -11.44
N ARG A 75 1.11 0.50 -12.10
CA ARG A 75 2.54 0.82 -12.09
C ARG A 75 2.88 2.18 -12.71
N THR A 76 1.98 2.79 -13.45
CA THR A 76 2.23 4.12 -14.02
C THR A 76 2.32 5.21 -12.93
N PHE A 77 1.75 4.96 -11.75
CA PHE A 77 1.79 5.92 -10.63
C PHE A 77 2.07 5.28 -9.27
N VAL A 78 2.22 3.96 -9.19
CA VAL A 78 2.57 3.25 -7.95
C VAL A 78 3.96 2.64 -8.13
N SER A 79 4.88 3.00 -7.24
CA SER A 79 6.24 2.46 -7.24
C SER A 79 6.30 1.12 -6.53
N VAL A 80 7.29 0.30 -6.90
CA VAL A 80 7.52 -1.00 -6.26
C VAL A 80 8.90 -0.97 -5.60
N PHE A 81 8.93 -1.35 -4.32
CA PHE A 81 10.19 -1.59 -3.61
C PHE A 81 10.61 -3.04 -3.81
N ALA A 82 11.84 -3.26 -4.28
CA ALA A 82 12.40 -4.59 -4.44
C ALA A 82 12.89 -5.11 -3.07
N VAL A 83 12.21 -6.10 -2.53
CA VAL A 83 12.55 -6.71 -1.24
C VAL A 83 13.94 -7.34 -1.31
N SER A 84 14.78 -7.06 -0.31
CA SER A 84 16.13 -7.59 -0.20
C SER A 84 16.24 -8.58 0.96
N GLU A 85 17.41 -9.22 1.08
CA GLU A 85 17.72 -10.11 2.21
C GLU A 85 17.50 -9.42 3.55
N ARG A 86 17.79 -8.11 3.63
CA ARG A 86 17.67 -7.36 4.88
C ARG A 86 16.23 -7.42 5.42
N GLU A 87 15.24 -7.14 4.58
CA GLU A 87 13.83 -7.16 5.01
C GLU A 87 13.39 -8.59 5.31
N ILE A 88 13.83 -9.56 4.52
CA ILE A 88 13.51 -10.98 4.74
C ILE A 88 14.06 -11.44 6.08
N ASP A 89 15.33 -11.13 6.38
CA ASP A 89 15.96 -11.55 7.63
C ASP A 89 15.28 -10.92 8.84
N LYS A 90 14.87 -9.66 8.75
CA LYS A 90 14.13 -8.99 9.81
C LYS A 90 12.76 -9.63 10.04
N MET A 91 12.07 -9.96 8.96
CA MET A 91 10.79 -10.66 9.04
C MET A 91 10.95 -12.01 9.73
N LEU A 92 11.95 -12.80 9.32
CA LEU A 92 12.17 -14.15 9.86
C LEU A 92 12.59 -14.13 11.33
N ALA A 93 13.28 -13.09 11.76
CA ALA A 93 13.69 -12.93 13.17
C ALA A 93 12.59 -12.39 14.06
N SER A 94 11.46 -12.01 13.49
CA SER A 94 10.37 -11.35 14.21
C SER A 94 9.45 -12.35 14.89
N SER A 95 8.80 -11.90 15.96
CA SER A 95 7.74 -12.64 16.65
C SER A 95 6.34 -12.16 16.32
N TRP A 96 6.17 -11.30 15.32
CA TRP A 96 4.84 -10.85 14.88
C TRP A 96 3.99 -12.05 14.47
N LYS A 97 2.68 -11.94 14.68
CA LYS A 97 1.74 -13.02 14.36
C LYS A 97 1.69 -13.31 12.86
N ASP A 98 1.78 -12.25 12.04
CA ASP A 98 1.72 -12.38 10.59
C ASP A 98 3.04 -11.96 9.97
N PRO A 99 3.80 -12.90 9.38
CA PRO A 99 5.07 -12.57 8.73
C PRO A 99 4.92 -11.66 7.52
N GLU A 100 3.82 -11.74 6.77
CA GLU A 100 3.58 -10.87 5.62
C GLU A 100 3.42 -9.41 6.07
N ASP A 101 2.67 -9.17 7.15
CA ASP A 101 2.51 -7.83 7.70
C ASP A 101 3.83 -7.30 8.24
N ARG A 102 4.64 -8.18 8.86
CA ARG A 102 5.98 -7.78 9.31
C ARG A 102 6.87 -7.40 8.13
N LEU A 103 6.81 -8.16 7.04
CA LEU A 103 7.61 -7.84 5.85
C LEU A 103 7.20 -6.48 5.28
N LEU A 104 5.90 -6.22 5.20
CA LEU A 104 5.38 -4.94 4.72
C LEU A 104 5.86 -3.79 5.61
N PHE A 105 5.86 -4.00 6.93
CA PHE A 105 6.39 -3.03 7.88
C PHE A 105 7.88 -2.76 7.63
N GLU A 106 8.70 -3.80 7.38
CA GLU A 106 10.12 -3.62 7.08
C GLU A 106 10.32 -2.85 5.77
N VAL A 107 9.50 -3.10 4.77
CA VAL A 107 9.52 -2.34 3.53
C VAL A 107 9.20 -0.87 3.81
N ALA A 108 8.21 -0.60 4.65
CA ALA A 108 7.85 0.77 5.04
C ALA A 108 9.02 1.49 5.68
N LEU A 109 9.76 0.81 6.57
CA LEU A 109 10.97 1.39 7.16
C LEU A 109 12.04 1.66 6.11
N SER A 110 12.26 0.72 5.19
CA SER A 110 13.30 0.83 4.17
C SER A 110 13.06 1.98 3.20
N ILE A 111 11.83 2.25 2.83
CA ILE A 111 11.49 3.37 1.94
C ILE A 111 11.25 4.67 2.71
N GLN A 112 11.34 4.63 4.04
CA GLN A 112 11.01 5.78 4.90
C GLN A 112 9.58 6.27 4.64
N ALA A 113 8.64 5.34 4.59
CA ALA A 113 7.24 5.66 4.40
C ALA A 113 6.69 6.47 5.56
N ASP A 114 5.84 7.44 5.26
CA ASP A 114 5.16 8.22 6.29
C ASP A 114 4.04 7.44 6.95
N CYS A 115 3.47 6.47 6.22
CA CYS A 115 2.43 5.60 6.75
C CYS A 115 2.26 4.35 5.89
N ILE A 116 1.54 3.38 6.46
CA ILE A 116 1.01 2.22 5.73
C ILE A 116 -0.51 2.44 5.65
N ILE A 117 -1.08 2.34 4.45
CA ILE A 117 -2.53 2.45 4.29
C ILE A 117 -3.12 1.05 4.26
N THR A 118 -3.99 0.77 5.22
CA THR A 118 -4.54 -0.57 5.47
C THR A 118 -5.91 -0.48 6.13
N ARG A 119 -6.75 -1.50 5.92
CA ARG A 119 -7.99 -1.67 6.66
C ARG A 119 -7.78 -2.44 7.97
N ASN A 120 -6.63 -3.10 8.12
CA ASN A 120 -6.32 -3.99 9.24
C ASN A 120 -5.22 -3.40 10.12
N LYS A 121 -5.47 -2.22 10.67
CA LYS A 121 -4.46 -1.45 11.42
C LYS A 121 -3.87 -2.22 12.61
N ALA A 122 -4.70 -3.00 13.29
CA ALA A 122 -4.26 -3.76 14.47
C ALA A 122 -3.25 -4.86 14.15
N ASP A 123 -3.14 -5.26 12.87
CA ASP A 123 -2.21 -6.30 12.46
C ASP A 123 -0.76 -5.81 12.42
N PHE A 124 -0.56 -4.49 12.45
CA PHE A 124 0.77 -3.89 12.49
C PHE A 124 1.16 -3.62 13.94
N GLU A 125 2.11 -4.39 14.45
CA GLU A 125 2.43 -4.49 15.89
C GLU A 125 3.49 -3.48 16.35
N SER A 126 3.75 -2.42 15.55
CA SER A 126 4.73 -1.38 15.88
C SER A 126 4.21 0.00 15.52
N ASP A 127 4.54 0.99 16.35
CA ASP A 127 4.18 2.40 16.13
C ASP A 127 5.24 3.18 15.35
N LEU A 128 6.33 2.55 14.94
CA LEU A 128 7.40 3.23 14.21
C LEU A 128 6.94 3.78 12.86
N VAL A 129 5.96 3.10 12.23
CA VAL A 129 5.27 3.60 11.05
C VAL A 129 3.78 3.53 11.35
N ARG A 130 3.07 4.64 11.19
CA ARG A 130 1.63 4.65 11.48
C ARG A 130 0.86 3.87 10.45
N ALA A 131 -0.15 3.13 10.89
CA ALA A 131 -1.08 2.41 10.03
C ALA A 131 -2.41 3.18 10.02
N LEU A 132 -2.85 3.60 8.82
CA LEU A 132 -4.05 4.43 8.65
C LEU A 132 -4.95 3.80 7.60
N ASP A 133 -6.28 3.90 7.78
CA ASP A 133 -7.18 3.62 6.68
C ASP A 133 -7.26 4.84 5.74
N CYS A 134 -7.99 4.73 4.64
CA CYS A 134 -8.07 5.81 3.65
C CYS A 134 -8.62 7.10 4.25
N ASP A 135 -9.68 7.01 5.05
CA ASP A 135 -10.30 8.18 5.68
C ASP A 135 -9.36 8.88 6.65
N GLU A 136 -8.66 8.10 7.47
CA GLU A 136 -7.67 8.62 8.40
C GLU A 136 -6.51 9.28 7.67
N PHE A 137 -6.08 8.68 6.56
CA PHE A 137 -5.01 9.26 5.74
C PHE A 137 -5.41 10.63 5.19
N PHE A 138 -6.62 10.74 4.62
CA PHE A 138 -7.09 12.02 4.09
C PHE A 138 -7.28 13.06 5.19
N THR A 139 -7.77 12.65 6.35
CA THR A 139 -7.92 13.54 7.51
C THR A 139 -6.54 14.06 7.95
N TRP A 140 -5.57 13.18 8.03
CA TRP A 140 -4.20 13.55 8.41
C TRP A 140 -3.59 14.52 7.40
N LEU A 141 -3.77 14.30 6.10
CA LEU A 141 -3.28 15.21 5.06
C LEU A 141 -3.87 16.61 5.21
N ARG A 142 -5.17 16.71 5.46
CA ARG A 142 -5.84 18.01 5.65
C ARG A 142 -5.32 18.73 6.89
N THR A 143 -5.14 18.01 7.98
CA THR A 143 -4.64 18.57 9.24
C THR A 143 -3.22 19.08 9.07
N ASP A 144 -2.37 18.29 8.41
CA ASP A 144 -0.97 18.63 8.16
C ASP A 144 -0.86 19.86 7.26
N SER A 145 -1.65 19.92 6.19
CA SER A 145 -1.69 21.06 5.28
C SER A 145 -2.16 22.33 6.00
N THR A 146 -3.16 22.21 6.88
CA THR A 146 -3.67 23.35 7.65
C THR A 146 -2.63 23.88 8.63
N SER A 147 -1.88 22.98 9.29
CA SER A 147 -0.84 23.40 10.23
C SER A 147 0.34 24.06 9.52
N THR A 148 0.66 23.66 8.28
CA THR A 148 1.71 24.30 7.49
C THR A 148 1.30 25.68 6.97
N THR A 149 0.03 25.91 6.70
CA THR A 149 -0.45 27.20 6.18
C THR A 149 -0.62 28.27 7.26
N THR A 150 -0.61 27.91 8.53
CA THR A 150 -0.73 28.87 9.63
C THR A 150 0.62 29.45 10.09
N GLN A 151 1.69 29.01 9.49
CA GLN A 151 3.02 29.55 9.74
C GLN A 151 3.44 30.52 8.65
#